data_319af94d36a7d0268c007ba1a176135e
#
_entry.id   319af94d36a7d0268c007ba1a176135e
#
_cell.length_a   1.000
_cell.length_b   1.000
_cell.length_c   1.000
_cell.angle_alpha   90.00
_cell.angle_beta   90.00
_cell.angle_gamma   90.00
#
_symmetry.space_group_name_H-M   'P 1'
#
loop_
_entity.id
_entity.type
_entity.pdbx_description
1 polymer ?
#
loop_
_entity_poly.entity_id
_entity_poly.type
_entity_poly.pdbx_seq_one_letter_code
_entity_poly.pdbx_strand_id
1 'polypeptide(L)' 'MVWTINYSDRALKSLRKMDKQNARRIVDFMDLRIAVAADPRKSGRPLKGELGEFWRYRVGDYRILCEIRDD' A
#
# COMPACT_ATOMS: atom_id res chain seq x y z
N MET A 1 0.10 -12.13 -13.66
CA MET A 1 -0.36 -10.74 -13.75
C MET A 1 0.49 -9.84 -12.89
N VAL A 2 0.94 -8.74 -13.45
CA VAL A 2 1.76 -7.78 -12.71
C VAL A 2 0.85 -6.63 -12.27
N TRP A 3 0.89 -6.33 -10.99
CA TRP A 3 0.14 -5.22 -10.42
C TRP A 3 1.08 -4.06 -10.15
N THR A 4 0.63 -2.86 -10.46
CA THR A 4 1.36 -1.65 -10.10
C THR A 4 0.71 -1.03 -8.87
N ILE A 5 1.51 -0.85 -7.83
CA ILE A 5 1.04 -0.28 -6.57
C ILE A 5 1.68 1.10 -6.42
N ASN A 6 0.84 2.13 -6.44
CA ASN A 6 1.28 3.50 -6.24
C ASN A 6 0.85 3.99 -4.87
N TYR A 7 1.81 4.42 -4.06
CA TYR A 7 1.51 4.97 -2.75
C TYR A 7 0.91 6.36 -2.88
N SER A 8 -0.05 6.68 -2.02
CA SER A 8 -0.58 8.03 -1.94
C SER A 8 0.50 9.00 -1.46
N ASP A 9 0.32 10.29 -1.73
CA ASP A 9 1.26 11.32 -1.25
C ASP A 9 1.37 11.30 0.27
N ARG A 10 0.25 11.07 0.93
CA ARG A 10 0.22 10.98 2.39
C ARG A 10 1.02 9.78 2.90
N ALA A 11 0.91 8.65 2.23
CA ALA A 11 1.66 7.46 2.57
C ALA A 11 3.16 7.68 2.38
N LEU A 12 3.56 8.33 1.28
CA LEU A 12 4.95 8.65 1.02
C LEU A 12 5.52 9.58 2.09
N LYS A 13 4.76 10.58 2.49
CA LYS A 13 5.19 11.48 3.57
C LYS A 13 5.36 10.75 4.89
N SER A 14 4.45 9.85 5.20
CA SER A 14 4.54 9.05 6.42
C SER A 14 5.78 8.15 6.41
N LEU A 15 6.06 7.52 5.28
CA LEU A 15 7.24 6.66 5.12
C LEU A 15 8.53 7.44 5.30
N ARG A 16 8.59 8.68 4.82
CA ARG A 16 9.77 9.52 4.97
C ARG A 16 10.04 9.95 6.41
N LYS A 17 8.97 10.11 7.19
CA LYS A 17 9.07 10.55 8.58
C LYS A 17 9.34 9.42 9.56
N MET A 18 9.06 8.19 9.17
CA MET A 18 9.25 7.08 10.10
C MET A 18 10.69 6.57 10.06
N ASP A 19 11.04 5.80 11.08
CA ASP A 19 12.32 5.13 11.15
C ASP A 19 12.56 4.27 9.91
N LYS A 20 13.80 4.26 9.42
CA LYS A 20 14.15 3.53 8.19
C LYS A 20 13.81 2.05 8.26
N GLN A 21 13.97 1.42 9.43
CA GLN A 21 13.63 0.01 9.60
C GLN A 21 12.13 -0.23 9.41
N ASN A 22 11.32 0.63 9.98
CA ASN A 22 9.86 0.53 9.85
C ASN A 22 9.40 0.80 8.42
N ALA A 23 9.97 1.83 7.79
CA ALA A 23 9.64 2.16 6.41
C ALA A 23 9.98 1.00 5.48
N ARG A 24 11.16 0.41 5.65
CA ARG A 24 11.59 -0.72 4.84
C ARG A 24 10.69 -1.94 5.05
N ARG A 25 10.28 -2.18 6.28
CA ARG A 25 9.38 -3.28 6.61
C ARG A 25 8.04 -3.14 5.87
N ILE A 26 7.52 -1.93 5.82
CA ILE A 26 6.27 -1.66 5.13
C ILE A 26 6.44 -1.87 3.61
N VAL A 27 7.47 -1.31 3.04
CA VAL A 27 7.74 -1.44 1.61
C VAL A 27 7.98 -2.89 1.23
N ASP A 28 8.74 -3.63 2.03
CA ASP A 28 8.98 -5.06 1.79
C ASP A 28 7.68 -5.85 1.85
N PHE A 29 6.82 -5.56 2.80
CA PHE A 29 5.51 -6.22 2.89
C PHE A 29 4.70 -5.98 1.63
N MET A 30 4.65 -4.72 1.16
CA MET A 30 3.90 -4.38 -0.04
C MET A 30 4.48 -5.04 -1.29
N ASP A 31 5.81 -5.05 -1.42
CA ASP A 31 6.47 -5.63 -2.59
C ASP A 31 6.43 -7.16 -2.60
N LEU A 32 6.63 -7.78 -1.46
CA LEU A 32 6.77 -9.24 -1.38
C LEU A 32 5.46 -9.97 -1.20
N ARG A 33 4.43 -9.32 -0.69
CA ARG A 33 3.15 -9.96 -0.44
C ARG A 33 2.01 -9.41 -1.27
N ILE A 34 1.96 -8.10 -1.41
CA ILE A 34 0.82 -7.47 -2.08
C ILE A 34 1.03 -7.40 -3.59
N ALA A 35 2.20 -6.92 -4.02
CA ALA A 35 2.48 -6.77 -5.45
C ALA A 35 2.51 -8.11 -6.20
N VAL A 36 2.89 -9.20 -5.52
CA VAL A 36 2.95 -10.53 -6.13
C VAL A 36 1.69 -11.35 -5.92
N ALA A 37 0.71 -10.84 -5.18
CA ALA A 37 -0.53 -11.56 -4.93
C ALA A 37 -1.35 -11.71 -6.22
N ALA A 38 -2.10 -12.80 -6.31
CA ALA A 38 -2.99 -13.01 -7.46
C ALA A 38 -4.06 -11.92 -7.53
N ASP A 39 -4.52 -11.47 -6.37
CA ASP A 39 -5.46 -10.35 -6.27
C ASP A 39 -5.13 -9.53 -5.03
N PRO A 40 -4.37 -8.43 -5.19
CA PRO A 40 -3.98 -7.61 -4.04
C PRO A 40 -5.17 -6.98 -3.31
N ARG A 41 -6.31 -6.86 -4.00
CA ARG A 41 -7.52 -6.27 -3.40
C ARG A 41 -8.14 -7.15 -2.33
N LYS A 42 -7.79 -8.44 -2.28
CA LYS A 42 -8.30 -9.35 -1.23
C LYS A 42 -7.65 -9.10 0.11
N SER A 43 -6.44 -8.58 0.13
CA SER A 43 -5.68 -8.38 1.37
C SER A 43 -5.92 -7.03 2.03
N GLY A 44 -6.40 -6.05 1.27
CA GLY A 44 -6.67 -4.71 1.78
C GLY A 44 -8.15 -4.43 1.86
N ARG A 45 -8.47 -3.19 2.18
CA ARG A 45 -9.85 -2.72 2.23
C ARG A 45 -10.00 -1.48 1.36
N PRO A 46 -11.10 -1.37 0.61
CA PRO A 46 -11.34 -0.17 -0.18
C PRO A 46 -11.61 1.02 0.72
N LEU A 47 -11.04 2.16 0.36
CA LEU A 47 -11.33 3.41 1.02
C LEU A 47 -12.38 4.14 0.18
N LYS A 48 -13.60 4.20 0.68
CA LYS A 48 -14.66 4.92 -0.01
C LYS A 48 -14.56 6.41 0.28
N GLY A 49 -14.65 7.22 -0.75
CA GLY A 49 -14.61 8.67 -0.61
C GLY A 49 -14.30 9.36 -1.92
N GLU A 50 -14.07 10.66 -1.85
CA GLU A 50 -13.81 11.50 -3.01
C GLU A 50 -12.51 11.17 -3.73
N LEU A 51 -11.61 10.48 -3.07
CA LEU A 51 -10.30 10.13 -3.61
C LEU A 51 -10.31 8.85 -4.45
N GLY A 52 -11.48 8.28 -4.70
CA GLY A 52 -11.64 7.21 -5.68
C GLY A 52 -11.12 5.84 -5.24
N GLU A 53 -10.24 5.26 -6.02
CA GLU A 53 -9.90 3.86 -5.94
C GLU A 53 -8.69 3.54 -5.07
N PHE A 54 -8.62 4.12 -3.88
CA PHE A 54 -7.55 3.82 -2.95
C PHE A 54 -7.87 2.58 -2.12
N TRP A 55 -6.84 1.81 -1.83
CA TRP A 55 -6.91 0.65 -0.97
C TRP A 55 -6.02 0.86 0.24
N ARG A 56 -6.51 0.45 1.39
CA ARG A 56 -5.78 0.58 2.63
C ARG A 56 -5.23 -0.78 3.07
N TYR A 57 -3.94 -0.81 3.33
CA TYR A 57 -3.27 -1.98 3.89
C TYR A 57 -2.76 -1.67 5.27
N ARG A 58 -2.83 -2.66 6.13
CA ARG A 58 -2.36 -2.52 7.50
C ARG A 58 -1.07 -3.31 7.67
N VAL A 59 -0.02 -2.64 8.13
CA VAL A 59 1.27 -3.27 8.43
C VAL A 59 1.63 -2.89 9.87
N GLY A 60 1.48 -3.83 10.80
CA GLY A 60 1.62 -3.52 12.22
C GLY A 60 0.62 -2.46 12.64
N ASP A 61 1.12 -1.35 13.19
CA ASP A 61 0.29 -0.23 13.60
C ASP A 61 0.10 0.82 12.50
N TYR A 62 0.68 0.59 11.34
CA TYR A 62 0.64 1.54 10.24
C TYR A 62 -0.44 1.18 9.22
N ARG A 63 -1.01 2.21 8.63
CA ARG A 63 -2.01 2.07 7.57
C ARG A 63 -1.47 2.76 6.32
N ILE A 64 -1.45 2.02 5.22
CA ILE A 64 -0.88 2.51 3.97
C ILE A 64 -1.98 2.63 2.92
N LEU A 65 -2.12 3.81 2.34
CA LEU A 65 -3.04 4.06 1.24
C LEU A 65 -2.31 3.92 -0.09
N CYS A 66 -2.85 3.08 -0.95
CA CYS A 66 -2.26 2.82 -2.25
C CYS A 66 -3.32 2.79 -3.33
N GLU A 67 -2.91 3.14 -4.53
CA GLU A 67 -3.69 2.91 -5.73
C GLU A 67 -3.17 1.64 -6.40
N ILE A 68 -4.08 0.74 -6.77
CA ILE A 68 -3.71 -0.50 -7.44
C ILE A 68 -4.14 -0.41 -8.90
N ARG A 69 -3.20 -0.58 -9.79
CA ARG A 69 -3.45 -0.55 -11.23
C ARG A 69 -3.23 -1.91 -11.86
N ASP A 70 -4.12 -2.27 -12.74
CA ASP A 70 -4.04 -3.46 -13.58
C ASP A 70 -3.28 -3.08 -14.85
N ASP A 71 -2.00 -3.37 -14.89
CA ASP A 71 -1.22 -3.09 -16.11
C ASP A 71 -1.05 -4.32 -16.98
#